data_765956c3b33058d436fa6fc7a4471639
#
_entry.id   765956c3b33058d436fa6fc7a4471639
#
_cell.length_a   1.000
_cell.length_b   1.000
_cell.length_c   1.000
_cell.angle_alpha   90.00
_cell.angle_beta   90.00
_cell.angle_gamma   90.00
#
_symmetry.space_group_name_H-M   'P 1'
#
loop_
_entity.id
_entity.type
_entity.pdbx_description
1 polymer ?
#
loop_
_entity_poly.entity_id
_entity_poly.type
_entity_poly.pdbx_seq_one_letter_code
_entity_poly.pdbx_strand_id
1 'polypeptide(L)' 'MSKYLTPAEVAARYEGQISVRTLANWRWAGTGPKFTRIGGKILYDLQRLIEWEERRTVSSTSDYR' A
#
# COMPACT_ATOMS: atom_id res chain seq x y z
N MET A 1 -12.74 3.81 13.25
CA MET A 1 -11.61 4.72 13.37
C MET A 1 -10.53 4.34 12.38
N SER A 2 -9.99 5.35 11.71
CA SER A 2 -8.92 5.12 10.75
C SER A 2 -7.58 4.96 11.47
N LYS A 3 -6.76 4.08 10.94
CA LYS A 3 -5.39 3.94 11.37
C LYS A 3 -4.49 4.29 10.20
N TYR A 4 -3.45 5.06 10.47
CA TYR A 4 -2.50 5.46 9.45
C TYR A 4 -1.17 4.75 9.64
N LEU A 5 -0.57 4.34 8.53
CA LEU A 5 0.71 3.66 8.53
C LEU A 5 1.72 4.52 7.77
N THR A 6 2.94 4.54 8.28
CA THR A 6 4.05 5.16 7.54
C THR A 6 4.47 4.24 6.40
N PRO A 7 5.19 4.76 5.39
CA PRO A 7 5.71 3.88 4.33
C PRO A 7 6.54 2.73 4.89
N ALA A 8 7.33 2.98 5.94
CA ALA A 8 8.13 1.91 6.55
C ALA A 8 7.24 0.83 7.16
N GLU A 9 6.13 1.24 7.79
CA GLU A 9 5.20 0.28 8.37
C GLU A 9 4.48 -0.53 7.29
N VAL A 10 4.16 0.12 6.16
CA VAL A 10 3.57 -0.60 5.03
C VAL A 10 4.56 -1.62 4.48
N ALA A 11 5.81 -1.24 4.33
CA ALA A 11 6.84 -2.17 3.86
C ALA A 11 6.98 -3.35 4.82
N ALA A 12 6.95 -3.08 6.13
CA ALA A 12 7.05 -4.14 7.14
C ALA A 12 5.86 -5.10 7.06
N ARG A 13 4.68 -4.58 6.72
CA ARG A 13 3.49 -5.40 6.55
C ARG A 13 3.70 -6.47 5.47
N TYR A 14 4.52 -6.19 4.49
CA TYR A 14 4.82 -7.12 3.41
C TYR A 14 6.14 -7.87 3.62
N GLU A 15 6.68 -7.80 4.82
CA GLU A 15 7.87 -8.55 5.21
C GLU A 15 9.05 -8.28 4.27
N GLY A 16 9.15 -7.05 3.81
CA GLY A 16 10.26 -6.64 2.95
C GLY A 16 10.09 -6.97 1.48
N GLN A 17 8.98 -7.62 1.11
CA GLN A 17 8.74 -7.92 -0.30
C GLN A 17 8.48 -6.65 -1.12
N ILE A 18 7.88 -5.65 -0.47
CA ILE A 18 7.64 -4.34 -1.07
C ILE A 18 8.44 -3.34 -0.25
N SER A 19 9.41 -2.71 -0.88
CA SER A 19 10.28 -1.78 -0.17
C SER A 19 9.67 -0.39 -0.10
N VAL A 20 10.22 0.44 0.80
CA VAL A 20 9.82 1.85 0.90
C VAL A 20 10.07 2.54 -0.44
N ARG A 21 11.16 2.20 -1.11
CA ARG A 21 11.49 2.77 -2.41
C ARG A 21 10.43 2.42 -3.46
N THR A 22 9.97 1.18 -3.47
CA THR A 22 8.92 0.76 -4.39
C THR A 22 7.66 1.56 -4.14
N LEU A 23 7.31 1.76 -2.87
CA LEU A 23 6.13 2.57 -2.52
C LEU A 23 6.28 4.00 -3.02
N ALA A 24 7.47 4.58 -2.89
CA ALA A 24 7.72 5.93 -3.38
C ALA A 24 7.58 5.99 -4.90
N ASN A 25 8.10 4.99 -5.60
CA ASN A 25 7.97 4.93 -7.05
C ASN A 25 6.51 4.85 -7.48
N TRP A 26 5.72 4.07 -6.77
CA TRP A 26 4.29 3.97 -7.07
C TRP A 26 3.58 5.31 -6.87
N ARG A 27 3.90 6.02 -5.78
CA ARG A 27 3.29 7.34 -5.54
C ARG A 27 3.64 8.30 -6.67
N TRP A 28 4.90 8.26 -7.09
CA TRP A 28 5.35 9.15 -8.16
C TRP A 28 4.66 8.83 -9.48
N ALA A 29 4.47 7.55 -9.77
CA ALA A 29 3.84 7.10 -11.00
C ALA A 29 2.31 7.20 -10.98
N GLY A 30 1.73 7.47 -9.81
CA GLY A 30 0.27 7.53 -9.69
C GLY A 30 -0.37 6.17 -9.56
N THR A 31 0.39 5.16 -9.15
CA THR A 31 -0.11 3.80 -8.96
C THR A 31 0.04 3.41 -7.50
N GLY A 32 -0.32 2.16 -7.18
CA GLY A 32 -0.23 1.66 -5.82
C GLY A 32 -1.40 2.09 -4.96
N PRO A 33 -1.32 1.83 -3.66
CA PRO A 33 -2.42 2.17 -2.75
C PRO A 33 -2.52 3.67 -2.56
N LYS A 34 -3.72 4.12 -2.22
CA LYS A 34 -3.95 5.53 -1.94
C LYS A 34 -3.20 5.96 -0.69
N PHE A 35 -2.73 7.19 -0.70
CA PHE A 35 -1.99 7.73 0.43
C PHE A 35 -2.45 9.14 0.71
N THR A 36 -2.11 9.64 1.89
CA THR A 36 -2.44 10.99 2.33
C THR A 36 -1.13 11.69 2.69
N ARG A 37 -1.01 12.94 2.23
CA ARG A 37 0.14 13.76 2.60
C ARG A 37 -0.31 14.78 3.63
N ILE A 38 0.28 14.72 4.81
CA ILE A 38 -0.03 15.64 5.89
C ILE A 38 1.26 16.22 6.42
N GLY A 39 1.42 17.54 6.29
CA GLY A 39 2.59 18.23 6.82
C GLY A 39 3.91 17.66 6.33
N GLY A 40 3.97 17.29 5.07
CA GLY A 40 5.18 16.73 4.48
C GLY A 40 5.38 15.25 4.77
N LYS A 41 4.48 14.64 5.53
CA LYS A 41 4.56 13.21 5.83
C LYS A 41 3.61 12.44 4.94
N ILE A 42 4.05 11.25 4.53
CA ILE A 42 3.21 10.35 3.73
C ILE A 42 2.63 9.31 4.68
N LEU A 43 1.32 9.15 4.64
CA LEU A 43 0.62 8.18 5.47
C LEU A 43 -0.34 7.39 4.61
N TYR A 44 -0.52 6.12 4.96
CA TYR A 44 -1.46 5.22 4.28
C TYR A 44 -2.59 4.89 5.24
N ASP A 45 -3.83 5.16 4.81
CA ASP A 45 -5.00 4.77 5.58
C ASP A 45 -5.12 3.25 5.50
N LEU A 46 -5.09 2.59 6.64
CA LEU A 46 -5.13 1.13 6.69
C LEU A 46 -6.35 0.55 5.99
N GLN A 47 -7.51 1.18 6.16
CA GLN A 47 -8.73 0.68 5.53
C GLN A 47 -8.61 0.71 4.00
N ARG A 48 -8.08 1.80 3.45
CA ARG A 48 -7.89 1.90 2.01
C ARG A 48 -6.81 0.95 1.52
N LEU A 49 -5.80 0.72 2.34
CA LEU A 49 -4.75 -0.23 2.01
C LEU A 49 -5.30 -1.64 1.92
N ILE A 50 -6.14 -2.01 2.87
CA ILE A 50 -6.78 -3.33 2.87
C ILE A 50 -7.65 -3.49 1.63
N GLU A 51 -8.43 -2.46 1.27
CA GLU A 51 -9.27 -2.51 0.08
C GLU A 51 -8.43 -2.68 -1.19
N TRP A 52 -7.30 -1.98 -1.25
CA TRP A 52 -6.39 -2.09 -2.38
C TRP A 52 -5.82 -3.50 -2.49
N GLU A 53 -5.45 -4.09 -1.35
CA GLU A 53 -4.94 -5.45 -1.31
C GLU A 53 -5.98 -6.46 -1.77
N GLU A 54 -7.22 -6.27 -1.34
CA GLU A 54 -8.30 -7.19 -1.68
C GLU A 54 -8.57 -7.23 -3.17
N ARG A 55 -8.45 -6.10 -3.84
CA ARG A 55 -8.64 -6.05 -5.29
C ARG A 55 -7.56 -6.83 -6.04
N ARG A 56 -6.42 -7.06 -5.41
CA ARG A 56 -5.30 -7.75 -6.02
C ARG A 56 -5.13 -9.17 -5.53
N THR A 57 -5.93 -9.57 -4.57
CA THR A 57 -5.87 -10.92 -4.05
C THR A 57 -6.62 -11.86 -4.98
N VAL A 58 -5.94 -12.89 -5.46
CA VAL A 58 -6.60 -13.89 -6.30
C VAL A 58 -7.08 -15.02 -5.40
N SER A 59 -8.30 -15.49 -5.68
CA SER A 59 -8.92 -16.51 -4.84
C SER A 59 -8.78 -17.91 -5.41
N SER A 60 -8.34 -18.02 -6.64
CA SER A 60 -8.15 -19.33 -7.28
C SER A 60 -7.13 -19.20 -8.39
N THR A 61 -6.62 -20.35 -8.85
CA THR A 61 -5.65 -20.36 -9.95
C THR A 61 -6.25 -19.82 -11.25
N SER A 62 -7.54 -19.91 -11.42
CA SER A 62 -8.17 -19.39 -12.64
C SER A 62 -8.13 -17.85 -12.70
N ASP A 63 -7.99 -17.19 -11.57
CA ASP A 63 -7.89 -15.73 -11.50
C ASP A 63 -6.45 -15.25 -11.69
N TYR A 64 -5.51 -16.16 -11.63
CA TYR A 64 -4.09 -15.81 -11.68
C TYR A 64 -3.60 -15.76 -13.12
N ARG A 65 -2.87 -14.71 -13.46
CA ARG A 65 -2.26 -14.52 -14.78
C ARG A 65 -0.83 -14.14 -14.67
#